data_679beaeaff83a44fb7ec4bfbbe5c853e
#
_entry.id   679beaeaff83a44fb7ec4bfbbe5c853e
#
_cell.length_a   1.000
_cell.length_b   1.000
_cell.length_c   1.000
_cell.angle_alpha   90.00
_cell.angle_beta   90.00
_cell.angle_gamma   90.00
#
_symmetry.space_group_name_H-M   'P 1'
#
loop_
_entity.id
_entity.type
_entity.pdbx_description
1 polymer ?
#
loop_
_entity_poly.entity_id
_entity_poly.type
_entity_poly.pdbx_seq_one_letter_code
_entity_poly.pdbx_strand_id
1 'polypeptide(L)'
;MSSTKWTSQLLVVCALSAMTIPLVGSAKSLNQVLNAENQRTMLAQESQQRIDAVVDDTRKKEDEYKRLLKEIEGLKIYNTLLQRQINAQIRKMAQIEESIDQVEVISRQIVPSMTRMIDSLKAFIELDVPFLMEERTERVANLELLMIEPDVNDAEKFRKVTEAYQIENDYGRTIEAYSGSLEIGDENRRVEFLRIGRVAFMYQTQDGKLSGVWDQEARRWQEADAYKNEIRAGLKIANKQVAPDLLLMPVATPEAG
;
A
#
# COMPACT_ATOMS: atom_id res chain seq x y z
N MET A 1 -54.53 12.22 12.48
CA MET A 1 -55.61 12.75 13.32
C MET A 1 -55.85 14.15 12.91
N SER A 2 -56.97 14.29 12.37
CA SER A 2 -58.09 15.24 12.42
C SER A 2 -57.71 16.63 11.91
N SER A 3 -58.13 16.93 10.74
CA SER A 3 -59.44 17.50 10.36
C SER A 3 -59.58 18.93 10.86
N THR A 4 -59.76 19.88 9.95
CA THR A 4 -61.08 20.49 9.88
C THR A 4 -61.22 21.37 8.65
N LYS A 5 -62.18 21.03 7.85
CA LYS A 5 -62.80 21.80 6.79
C LYS A 5 -63.46 23.05 7.37
N TRP A 6 -63.32 24.18 6.69
CA TRP A 6 -64.30 25.25 6.85
C TRP A 6 -64.70 25.76 5.46
N THR A 7 -65.81 25.25 5.08
CA THR A 7 -66.66 25.78 4.02
C THR A 7 -67.51 26.89 4.62
N SER A 8 -67.35 28.09 4.15
CA SER A 8 -68.30 29.14 4.44
C SER A 8 -69.03 29.53 3.16
N GLN A 9 -70.23 29.04 3.03
CA GLN A 9 -71.21 29.51 2.09
C GLN A 9 -71.70 30.88 2.52
N LEU A 10 -71.60 31.86 1.70
CA LEU A 10 -72.32 33.11 1.82
C LEU A 10 -73.30 33.23 0.68
N LEU A 11 -74.55 32.88 0.99
CA LEU A 11 -75.73 33.11 0.18
C LEU A 11 -76.02 34.61 0.13
N VAL A 12 -75.92 35.20 -1.02
CA VAL A 12 -76.41 36.57 -1.25
C VAL A 12 -77.79 36.47 -1.89
N VAL A 13 -78.78 36.79 -1.08
CA VAL A 13 -80.14 37.03 -1.51
C VAL A 13 -80.22 38.46 -2.03
N CYS A 14 -80.29 38.66 -3.33
CA CYS A 14 -80.65 39.96 -3.91
C CYS A 14 -82.16 40.04 -4.14
N ALA A 15 -82.82 40.87 -3.43
CA ALA A 15 -84.20 41.21 -3.57
C ALA A 15 -84.37 42.06 -4.89
N LEU A 16 -85.23 41.57 -5.79
CA LEU A 16 -85.76 42.34 -6.90
C LEU A 16 -86.69 43.47 -6.40
N SER A 17 -86.34 44.71 -6.60
CA SER A 17 -87.26 45.82 -6.62
C SER A 17 -87.23 46.51 -7.98
N ALA A 18 -88.26 46.22 -8.80
CA ALA A 18 -88.47 46.87 -10.02
C ALA A 18 -88.94 48.31 -9.80
N MET A 19 -88.13 49.28 -10.21
CA MET A 19 -88.50 50.67 -10.25
C MET A 19 -88.33 51.15 -11.69
N THR A 20 -89.41 51.29 -12.39
CA THR A 20 -89.50 51.85 -13.75
C THR A 20 -89.29 53.37 -13.70
N ILE A 21 -88.16 53.83 -14.22
CA ILE A 21 -87.90 55.23 -14.50
C ILE A 21 -87.85 55.38 -16.03
N PRO A 22 -88.57 56.33 -16.59
CA PRO A 22 -88.52 56.55 -18.04
C PRO A 22 -87.15 57.13 -18.42
N LEU A 23 -86.46 56.44 -19.31
CA LEU A 23 -85.21 56.85 -19.87
C LEU A 23 -85.45 57.86 -21.02
N VAL A 24 -85.35 59.14 -20.74
CA VAL A 24 -85.15 60.16 -21.77
C VAL A 24 -83.62 60.33 -21.85
N GLY A 25 -82.97 59.40 -22.57
CA GLY A 25 -81.51 59.44 -22.78
C GLY A 25 -81.14 60.27 -24.00
N SER A 26 -80.55 61.40 -23.76
CA SER A 26 -79.98 62.26 -24.81
C SER A 26 -78.87 61.48 -25.59
N ALA A 27 -78.92 61.44 -26.91
CA ALA A 27 -77.95 60.81 -27.79
C ALA A 27 -76.49 61.38 -27.66
N LYS A 28 -76.32 62.37 -26.81
CA LYS A 28 -75.00 62.95 -26.47
C LYS A 28 -74.21 62.15 -25.45
N SER A 29 -74.83 61.20 -24.78
CA SER A 29 -74.20 60.43 -23.69
C SER A 29 -73.45 59.16 -24.22
N LEU A 30 -73.85 58.60 -25.38
CA LEU A 30 -73.27 57.33 -25.84
C LEU A 30 -71.73 57.47 -26.18
N ASN A 31 -71.41 58.57 -26.90
CA ASN A 31 -69.97 58.83 -27.22
C ASN A 31 -69.15 59.16 -25.97
N GLN A 32 -69.74 59.79 -24.99
CA GLN A 32 -69.02 60.03 -23.67
C GLN A 32 -68.80 58.75 -22.87
N VAL A 33 -69.79 57.85 -22.89
CA VAL A 33 -69.70 56.53 -22.24
C VAL A 33 -68.67 55.63 -22.96
N LEU A 34 -68.70 55.59 -24.30
CA LEU A 34 -67.71 54.86 -25.12
C LEU A 34 -66.26 55.43 -24.90
N ASN A 35 -66.11 56.76 -24.83
CA ASN A 35 -64.79 57.33 -24.58
C ASN A 35 -64.28 57.08 -23.12
N ALA A 36 -65.18 57.09 -22.15
CA ALA A 36 -64.88 56.73 -20.79
C ALA A 36 -64.52 55.25 -20.66
N GLU A 37 -65.21 54.35 -21.35
CA GLU A 37 -64.93 52.92 -21.41
C GLU A 37 -63.57 52.65 -22.08
N ASN A 38 -63.32 53.30 -23.21
CA ASN A 38 -61.98 53.22 -23.84
C ASN A 38 -60.83 53.71 -22.93
N GLN A 39 -61.03 54.83 -22.24
CA GLN A 39 -60.05 55.30 -21.28
C GLN A 39 -59.84 54.34 -20.13
N ARG A 40 -60.89 53.74 -19.57
CA ARG A 40 -60.81 52.71 -18.54
C ARG A 40 -60.07 51.47 -19.07
N THR A 41 -60.35 51.03 -20.27
CA THR A 41 -59.69 49.90 -20.90
C THR A 41 -58.19 50.18 -21.11
N MET A 42 -57.83 51.38 -21.58
CA MET A 42 -56.45 51.79 -21.75
C MET A 42 -55.71 51.84 -20.38
N LEU A 43 -56.32 52.44 -19.36
CA LEU A 43 -55.75 52.47 -18.00
C LEU A 43 -55.63 51.05 -17.40
N ALA A 44 -56.59 50.17 -17.65
CA ALA A 44 -56.55 48.78 -17.23
C ALA A 44 -55.42 48.03 -17.92
N GLN A 45 -55.25 48.25 -19.23
CA GLN A 45 -54.12 47.66 -20.00
C GLN A 45 -52.76 48.15 -19.49
N GLU A 46 -52.62 49.47 -19.29
CA GLU A 46 -51.40 50.05 -18.73
C GLU A 46 -51.09 49.54 -17.31
N SER A 47 -52.13 49.41 -16.48
CA SER A 47 -51.98 48.79 -15.14
C SER A 47 -51.58 47.34 -15.23
N GLN A 48 -52.17 46.56 -16.16
CA GLN A 48 -51.78 45.16 -16.35
C GLN A 48 -50.33 45.03 -16.83
N GLN A 49 -49.90 45.89 -17.75
CA GLN A 49 -48.49 45.89 -18.22
C GLN A 49 -47.51 46.18 -17.06
N ARG A 50 -47.88 47.11 -16.17
CA ARG A 50 -47.04 47.39 -14.97
C ARG A 50 -47.00 46.17 -14.02
N ILE A 51 -48.15 45.52 -13.81
CA ILE A 51 -48.23 44.29 -12.99
C ILE A 51 -47.36 43.21 -13.59
N ASP A 52 -47.50 42.95 -14.91
CA ASP A 52 -46.71 41.91 -15.61
C ASP A 52 -45.20 42.20 -15.51
N ALA A 53 -44.79 43.47 -15.68
CA ALA A 53 -43.37 43.85 -15.51
C ALA A 53 -42.86 43.63 -14.10
N VAL A 54 -43.68 43.95 -13.07
CA VAL A 54 -43.31 43.67 -11.67
C VAL A 54 -43.24 42.17 -11.36
N VAL A 55 -44.18 41.40 -11.91
CA VAL A 55 -44.17 39.91 -11.76
C VAL A 55 -42.93 39.30 -12.39
N ASP A 56 -42.57 39.75 -13.61
CA ASP A 56 -41.37 39.29 -14.28
C ASP A 56 -40.08 39.66 -13.57
N ASP A 57 -39.98 40.90 -13.05
CA ASP A 57 -38.83 41.33 -12.23
C ASP A 57 -38.72 40.53 -10.94
N THR A 58 -39.90 40.31 -10.30
CA THR A 58 -39.95 39.49 -9.06
C THR A 58 -39.48 38.06 -9.32
N ARG A 59 -39.93 37.43 -10.41
CA ARG A 59 -39.48 36.09 -10.77
C ARG A 59 -37.98 36.02 -11.03
N LYS A 60 -37.45 36.99 -11.77
CA LYS A 60 -36.01 37.07 -12.04
C LYS A 60 -35.18 37.20 -10.73
N LYS A 61 -35.63 38.06 -9.82
CA LYS A 61 -34.99 38.21 -8.52
C LYS A 61 -35.10 36.95 -7.64
N GLU A 62 -36.24 36.27 -7.69
CA GLU A 62 -36.41 35.02 -6.97
C GLU A 62 -35.49 33.92 -7.50
N ASP A 63 -35.37 33.78 -8.81
CA ASP A 63 -34.47 32.82 -9.43
C ASP A 63 -33.01 33.15 -9.16
N GLU A 64 -32.62 34.42 -9.20
CA GLU A 64 -31.28 34.87 -8.80
C GLU A 64 -30.98 34.60 -7.34
N TYR A 65 -31.95 34.88 -6.46
CA TYR A 65 -31.80 34.58 -5.04
C TYR A 65 -31.62 33.07 -4.78
N LYS A 66 -32.43 32.23 -5.42
CA LYS A 66 -32.30 30.77 -5.31
C LYS A 66 -30.94 30.26 -5.82
N ARG A 67 -30.44 30.84 -6.93
CA ARG A 67 -29.11 30.53 -7.46
C ARG A 67 -28.00 30.90 -6.50
N LEU A 68 -28.04 32.13 -5.96
CA LEU A 68 -27.06 32.60 -4.99
C LEU A 68 -27.08 31.80 -3.68
N LEU A 69 -28.26 31.38 -3.20
CA LEU A 69 -28.35 30.50 -2.03
C LEU A 69 -27.64 29.16 -2.27
N LYS A 70 -27.85 28.53 -3.42
CA LYS A 70 -27.16 27.28 -3.80
C LYS A 70 -25.65 27.48 -3.89
N GLU A 71 -25.19 28.59 -4.44
CA GLU A 71 -23.78 28.92 -4.55
C GLU A 71 -23.14 29.12 -3.16
N ILE A 72 -23.82 29.86 -2.28
CA ILE A 72 -23.38 30.06 -0.89
C ILE A 72 -23.30 28.71 -0.13
N GLU A 73 -24.30 27.86 -0.29
CA GLU A 73 -24.29 26.53 0.34
C GLU A 73 -23.16 25.67 -0.20
N GLY A 74 -22.95 25.65 -1.52
CA GLY A 74 -21.85 24.95 -2.16
C GLY A 74 -20.47 25.44 -1.64
N LEU A 75 -20.30 26.78 -1.56
CA LEU A 75 -19.07 27.37 -1.03
C LEU A 75 -18.85 27.04 0.46
N LYS A 76 -19.90 27.01 1.28
CA LYS A 76 -19.80 26.60 2.68
C LYS A 76 -19.34 25.16 2.82
N ILE A 77 -19.91 24.24 2.04
CA ILE A 77 -19.50 22.83 2.03
C ILE A 77 -18.04 22.71 1.57
N TYR A 78 -17.69 23.40 0.51
CA TYR A 78 -16.32 23.41 -0.04
C TYR A 78 -15.30 23.93 0.99
N ASN A 79 -15.57 25.08 1.62
CA ASN A 79 -14.71 25.64 2.66
C ASN A 79 -14.58 24.70 3.87
N THR A 80 -15.66 24.01 4.25
CA THR A 80 -15.61 23.02 5.33
C THR A 80 -14.69 21.85 4.95
N LEU A 81 -14.77 21.38 3.70
CA LEU A 81 -13.90 20.32 3.20
C LEU A 81 -12.44 20.75 3.20
N LEU A 82 -12.15 21.95 2.65
CA LEU A 82 -10.80 22.52 2.65
C LEU A 82 -10.23 22.63 4.06
N GLN A 83 -11.03 23.12 5.01
CA GLN A 83 -10.58 23.22 6.40
C GLN A 83 -10.23 21.85 7.01
N ARG A 84 -11.03 20.82 6.70
CA ARG A 84 -10.71 19.44 7.12
C ARG A 84 -9.41 18.93 6.47
N GLN A 85 -9.19 19.24 5.20
CA GLN A 85 -7.94 18.87 4.50
C GLN A 85 -6.73 19.58 5.12
N ILE A 86 -6.82 20.88 5.38
CA ILE A 86 -5.75 21.64 6.06
C ILE A 86 -5.43 21.03 7.42
N ASN A 87 -6.44 20.75 8.23
CA ASN A 87 -6.25 20.13 9.54
C ASN A 87 -5.62 18.72 9.45
N ALA A 88 -5.97 17.94 8.41
CA ALA A 88 -5.36 16.65 8.15
C ALA A 88 -3.88 16.79 7.75
N GLN A 89 -3.56 17.78 6.91
CA GLN A 89 -2.18 18.09 6.50
C GLN A 89 -1.32 18.51 7.69
N ILE A 90 -1.84 19.40 8.56
CA ILE A 90 -1.13 19.83 9.77
C ILE A 90 -0.81 18.64 10.67
N ARG A 91 -1.78 17.74 10.90
CA ARG A 91 -1.53 16.52 11.68
C ARG A 91 -0.47 15.61 11.00
N LYS A 92 -0.53 15.52 9.67
CA LYS A 92 0.44 14.71 8.92
C LYS A 92 1.85 15.31 9.00
N MET A 93 1.97 16.63 8.96
CA MET A 93 3.26 17.32 9.14
C MET A 93 3.85 17.03 10.52
N ALA A 94 3.05 17.14 11.59
CA ALA A 94 3.50 16.83 12.95
C ALA A 94 3.97 15.38 13.09
N GLN A 95 3.26 14.42 12.45
CA GLN A 95 3.68 13.02 12.44
C GLN A 95 4.99 12.80 11.67
N ILE A 96 5.20 13.55 10.59
CA ILE A 96 6.46 13.48 9.81
C ILE A 96 7.61 14.06 10.64
N GLU A 97 7.43 15.19 11.32
CA GLU A 97 8.43 15.77 12.21
C GLU A 97 8.84 14.79 13.30
N GLU A 98 7.89 14.20 14.01
CA GLU A 98 8.16 13.17 15.00
C GLU A 98 8.90 11.96 14.39
N SER A 99 8.51 11.54 13.17
CA SER A 99 9.18 10.44 12.47
C SER A 99 10.62 10.79 12.09
N ILE A 100 10.91 12.03 11.70
CA ILE A 100 12.27 12.49 11.37
C ILE A 100 13.17 12.42 12.61
N ASP A 101 12.68 12.89 13.76
CA ASP A 101 13.42 12.82 15.01
C ASP A 101 13.74 11.36 15.41
N GLN A 102 12.78 10.45 15.21
CA GLN A 102 12.97 9.02 15.47
C GLN A 102 13.98 8.38 14.50
N VAL A 103 13.98 8.78 13.23
CA VAL A 103 14.94 8.25 12.23
C VAL A 103 16.38 8.54 12.64
N GLU A 104 16.69 9.73 13.13
CA GLU A 104 18.05 10.06 13.55
C GLU A 104 18.52 9.17 14.72
N VAL A 105 17.64 8.89 15.68
CA VAL A 105 17.93 7.99 16.80
C VAL A 105 18.13 6.55 16.29
N ILE A 106 17.26 6.09 15.40
CA ILE A 106 17.35 4.74 14.82
C ILE A 106 18.65 4.58 14.03
N SER A 107 19.00 5.52 13.16
CA SER A 107 20.24 5.48 12.39
C SER A 107 21.48 5.36 13.28
N ARG A 108 21.54 6.11 14.37
CA ARG A 108 22.64 6.04 15.35
C ARG A 108 22.76 4.67 16.04
N GLN A 109 21.68 3.92 16.14
CA GLN A 109 21.65 2.60 16.79
C GLN A 109 21.80 1.44 15.81
N ILE A 110 21.24 1.57 14.58
CA ILE A 110 21.21 0.49 13.62
C ILE A 110 22.57 0.22 12.98
N VAL A 111 23.35 1.27 12.71
CA VAL A 111 24.67 1.13 12.10
C VAL A 111 25.63 0.31 13.00
N PRO A 112 25.81 0.61 14.29
CA PRO A 112 26.59 -0.25 15.17
C PRO A 112 26.03 -1.67 15.33
N SER A 113 24.69 -1.82 15.21
CA SER A 113 24.07 -3.14 15.26
C SER A 113 24.40 -3.96 14.01
N MET A 114 24.32 -3.36 12.82
CA MET A 114 24.69 -4.01 11.56
C MET A 114 26.17 -4.42 11.57
N THR A 115 27.07 -3.58 12.08
CA THR A 115 28.50 -3.93 12.20
C THR A 115 28.67 -5.17 13.07
N ARG A 116 28.04 -5.22 14.24
CA ARG A 116 28.09 -6.42 15.10
C ARG A 116 27.47 -7.65 14.44
N MET A 117 26.41 -7.47 13.65
CA MET A 117 25.84 -8.57 12.88
C MET A 117 26.84 -9.12 11.85
N ILE A 118 27.53 -8.25 11.11
CA ILE A 118 28.54 -8.67 10.13
C ILE A 118 29.69 -9.39 10.82
N ASP A 119 30.20 -8.86 11.93
CA ASP A 119 31.25 -9.50 12.73
C ASP A 119 30.83 -10.88 13.23
N SER A 120 29.56 -11.00 13.71
CA SER A 120 29.02 -12.27 14.18
C SER A 120 28.85 -13.27 13.03
N LEU A 121 28.43 -12.80 11.85
CA LEU A 121 28.30 -13.63 10.65
C LEU A 121 29.67 -14.15 10.20
N LYS A 122 30.68 -13.31 10.22
CA LYS A 122 32.08 -13.67 9.91
C LYS A 122 32.59 -14.75 10.84
N ALA A 123 32.46 -14.54 12.15
CA ALA A 123 32.86 -15.52 13.17
C ALA A 123 32.07 -16.84 13.01
N PHE A 124 30.80 -16.76 12.69
CA PHE A 124 29.98 -17.93 12.44
C PHE A 124 30.50 -18.74 11.24
N ILE A 125 30.82 -18.09 10.11
CA ILE A 125 31.36 -18.74 8.91
C ILE A 125 32.69 -19.42 9.19
N GLU A 126 33.56 -18.80 9.99
CA GLU A 126 34.87 -19.36 10.37
C GLU A 126 34.73 -20.62 11.25
N LEU A 127 33.70 -20.67 12.08
CA LEU A 127 33.43 -21.81 13.00
C LEU A 127 32.60 -22.91 12.34
N ASP A 128 31.90 -22.62 11.27
CA ASP A 128 31.00 -23.55 10.58
C ASP A 128 31.76 -24.59 9.74
N VAL A 129 31.02 -25.50 9.14
CA VAL A 129 31.50 -26.45 8.14
C VAL A 129 32.08 -25.68 6.94
N PRO A 130 33.28 -26.03 6.43
CA PRO A 130 33.98 -25.23 5.42
C PRO A 130 33.50 -25.47 3.98
N PHE A 131 32.20 -25.27 3.73
CA PHE A 131 31.64 -25.31 2.39
C PHE A 131 31.56 -23.90 1.77
N LEU A 132 31.73 -23.80 0.46
CA LEU A 132 31.62 -22.55 -0.32
C LEU A 132 32.34 -21.35 0.35
N MET A 133 33.52 -21.60 0.91
CA MET A 133 34.23 -20.61 1.74
C MET A 133 34.55 -19.32 0.98
N GLU A 134 34.91 -19.43 -0.30
CA GLU A 134 35.22 -18.29 -1.15
C GLU A 134 33.99 -17.38 -1.31
N GLU A 135 32.85 -17.93 -1.68
CA GLU A 135 31.60 -17.18 -1.84
C GLU A 135 31.12 -16.56 -0.53
N ARG A 136 31.17 -17.34 0.57
CA ARG A 136 30.70 -16.88 1.88
C ARG A 136 31.58 -15.76 2.45
N THR A 137 32.91 -15.86 2.31
CA THR A 137 33.84 -14.82 2.75
C THR A 137 33.77 -13.57 1.86
N GLU A 138 33.60 -13.74 0.55
CA GLU A 138 33.38 -12.62 -0.37
C GLU A 138 32.07 -11.88 -0.05
N ARG A 139 30.99 -12.60 0.29
CA ARG A 139 29.73 -12.00 0.72
C ARG A 139 29.91 -11.11 1.96
N VAL A 140 30.66 -11.59 2.96
CA VAL A 140 30.96 -10.79 4.16
C VAL A 140 31.80 -9.57 3.81
N ALA A 141 32.84 -9.72 3.01
CA ALA A 141 33.67 -8.61 2.56
C ALA A 141 32.85 -7.55 1.79
N ASN A 142 31.94 -7.98 0.94
CA ASN A 142 31.02 -7.07 0.23
C ASN A 142 30.08 -6.34 1.19
N LEU A 143 29.63 -6.97 2.28
CA LEU A 143 28.85 -6.29 3.31
C LEU A 143 29.68 -5.25 4.09
N GLU A 144 30.95 -5.57 4.43
CA GLU A 144 31.87 -4.63 5.08
C GLU A 144 32.10 -3.38 4.18
N LEU A 145 32.29 -3.57 2.87
CA LEU A 145 32.38 -2.47 1.91
C LEU A 145 31.09 -1.66 1.80
N LEU A 146 29.94 -2.34 1.78
CA LEU A 146 28.64 -1.69 1.70
C LEU A 146 28.38 -0.77 2.90
N MET A 147 28.90 -1.13 4.10
CA MET A 147 28.72 -0.31 5.32
C MET A 147 29.35 1.08 5.19
N ILE A 148 30.45 1.22 4.46
CA ILE A 148 31.17 2.49 4.27
C ILE A 148 30.69 3.26 3.02
N GLU A 149 29.80 2.69 2.20
CA GLU A 149 29.27 3.32 0.99
C GLU A 149 28.30 4.46 1.35
N PRO A 150 28.62 5.73 0.97
CA PRO A 150 27.81 6.88 1.39
C PRO A 150 26.49 7.00 0.61
N ASP A 151 26.41 6.47 -0.60
CA ASP A 151 25.25 6.59 -1.47
C ASP A 151 24.14 5.58 -1.16
N VAL A 152 24.40 4.64 -0.24
CA VAL A 152 23.44 3.61 0.17
C VAL A 152 22.84 3.98 1.52
N ASN A 153 21.52 4.05 1.59
CA ASN A 153 20.81 4.35 2.82
C ASN A 153 20.84 3.18 3.82
N ASP A 154 20.66 3.48 5.10
CA ASP A 154 20.73 2.50 6.20
C ASP A 154 19.72 1.36 6.07
N ALA A 155 18.55 1.62 5.51
CA ALA A 155 17.52 0.60 5.31
C ALA A 155 17.96 -0.45 4.28
N GLU A 156 18.62 -0.02 3.20
CA GLU A 156 19.15 -0.92 2.19
C GLU A 156 20.36 -1.71 2.73
N LYS A 157 21.25 -1.07 3.51
CA LYS A 157 22.33 -1.75 4.21
C LYS A 157 21.78 -2.84 5.12
N PHE A 158 20.78 -2.52 5.93
CA PHE A 158 20.14 -3.50 6.83
C PHE A 158 19.47 -4.65 6.06
N ARG A 159 18.80 -4.34 4.94
CA ARG A 159 18.22 -5.36 4.07
C ARG A 159 19.27 -6.35 3.56
N LYS A 160 20.42 -5.84 3.12
CA LYS A 160 21.53 -6.68 2.60
C LYS A 160 22.17 -7.54 3.69
N VAL A 161 22.36 -7.00 4.87
CA VAL A 161 22.85 -7.78 6.03
C VAL A 161 21.85 -8.89 6.37
N THR A 162 20.55 -8.58 6.42
CA THR A 162 19.51 -9.57 6.72
C THR A 162 19.40 -10.65 5.62
N GLU A 163 19.55 -10.27 4.35
CA GLU A 163 19.59 -11.18 3.21
C GLU A 163 20.74 -12.21 3.36
N ALA A 164 21.92 -11.75 3.77
CA ALA A 164 23.05 -12.64 4.02
C ALA A 164 22.75 -13.67 5.13
N TYR A 165 22.11 -13.25 6.22
CA TYR A 165 21.66 -14.16 7.28
C TYR A 165 20.62 -15.15 6.77
N GLN A 166 19.70 -14.74 5.90
CA GLN A 166 18.72 -15.64 5.30
C GLN A 166 19.39 -16.72 4.44
N ILE A 167 20.36 -16.33 3.61
CA ILE A 167 21.13 -17.26 2.80
C ILE A 167 21.84 -18.29 3.70
N GLU A 168 22.48 -17.82 4.75
CA GLU A 168 23.13 -18.71 5.71
C GLU A 168 22.13 -19.67 6.38
N ASN A 169 20.96 -19.17 6.76
CA ASN A 169 19.91 -20.02 7.31
C ASN A 169 19.41 -21.07 6.31
N ASP A 170 19.30 -20.70 5.04
CA ASP A 170 18.83 -21.60 3.97
C ASP A 170 19.85 -22.72 3.68
N TYR A 171 21.14 -22.48 3.87
CA TYR A 171 22.14 -23.55 3.78
C TYR A 171 21.87 -24.68 4.77
N GLY A 172 21.28 -24.40 5.93
CA GLY A 172 20.92 -25.43 6.92
C GLY A 172 19.82 -26.39 6.48
N ARG A 173 19.04 -26.03 5.44
CA ARG A 173 17.86 -26.79 4.99
C ARG A 173 17.97 -27.33 3.57
N THR A 174 19.07 -27.05 2.88
CA THR A 174 19.25 -27.41 1.48
C THR A 174 20.27 -28.51 1.32
N ILE A 175 20.09 -29.34 0.29
CA ILE A 175 21.09 -30.29 -0.21
C ILE A 175 21.69 -29.67 -1.46
N GLU A 176 23.03 -29.70 -1.54
CA GLU A 176 23.77 -29.11 -2.64
C GLU A 176 24.99 -29.96 -3.01
N ALA A 177 25.26 -30.03 -4.31
CA ALA A 177 26.47 -30.64 -4.83
C ALA A 177 27.20 -29.65 -5.73
N TYR A 178 28.51 -29.54 -5.55
CA TYR A 178 29.39 -28.70 -6.39
C TYR A 178 30.76 -29.32 -6.56
N SER A 179 31.43 -29.00 -7.66
CA SER A 179 32.79 -29.47 -7.93
C SER A 179 33.81 -28.54 -7.34
N GLY A 180 34.88 -29.07 -6.81
CA GLY A 180 36.02 -28.29 -6.32
C GLY A 180 37.31 -29.09 -6.30
N SER A 181 38.35 -28.53 -5.77
CA SER A 181 39.65 -29.16 -5.56
C SER A 181 39.89 -29.41 -4.09
N LEU A 182 40.38 -30.57 -3.76
CA LEU A 182 40.71 -30.93 -2.38
C LEU A 182 42.11 -31.60 -2.35
N GLU A 183 42.92 -31.16 -1.42
CA GLU A 183 44.20 -31.82 -1.14
C GLU A 183 43.96 -33.10 -0.34
N ILE A 184 44.24 -34.23 -0.95
CA ILE A 184 44.05 -35.59 -0.36
C ILE A 184 45.44 -36.23 -0.31
N GLY A 185 46.02 -36.32 0.89
CA GLY A 185 47.43 -36.66 1.01
C GLY A 185 48.32 -35.54 0.46
N ASP A 186 49.23 -35.86 -0.44
CA ASP A 186 50.11 -34.89 -1.09
C ASP A 186 49.65 -34.46 -2.50
N GLU A 187 48.43 -34.86 -2.88
CA GLU A 187 47.89 -34.61 -4.23
C GLU A 187 46.65 -33.73 -4.20
N ASN A 188 46.63 -32.67 -5.02
CA ASN A 188 45.42 -31.90 -5.25
C ASN A 188 44.51 -32.63 -6.26
N ARG A 189 43.37 -33.09 -5.81
CA ARG A 189 42.43 -33.87 -6.63
C ARG A 189 41.13 -33.12 -6.82
N ARG A 190 40.56 -33.25 -8.01
CA ARG A 190 39.21 -32.75 -8.29
C ARG A 190 38.19 -33.68 -7.65
N VAL A 191 37.29 -33.10 -6.86
CA VAL A 191 36.24 -33.85 -6.13
C VAL A 191 34.87 -33.18 -6.35
N GLU A 192 33.83 -33.98 -6.10
CA GLU A 192 32.47 -33.47 -5.96
C GLU A 192 32.13 -33.41 -4.46
N PHE A 193 31.79 -32.24 -4.01
CA PHE A 193 31.32 -32.03 -2.65
C PHE A 193 29.81 -32.22 -2.58
N LEU A 194 29.35 -32.86 -1.50
CA LEU A 194 27.95 -33.03 -1.15
C LEU A 194 27.73 -32.40 0.20
N ARG A 195 26.86 -31.40 0.27
CA ARG A 195 26.43 -30.76 1.50
C ARG A 195 24.96 -31.12 1.76
N ILE A 196 24.66 -31.59 2.97
CA ILE A 196 23.30 -31.86 3.45
C ILE A 196 23.06 -30.97 4.67
N GLY A 197 22.42 -29.84 4.46
CA GLY A 197 22.30 -28.80 5.50
C GLY A 197 23.66 -28.38 6.04
N ARG A 198 23.80 -28.32 7.36
CA ARG A 198 25.04 -28.19 8.13
C ARG A 198 25.41 -29.46 8.88
N VAL A 199 24.68 -30.53 8.63
CA VAL A 199 24.77 -31.77 9.40
C VAL A 199 25.82 -32.69 8.79
N ALA A 200 25.94 -32.68 7.46
CA ALA A 200 26.90 -33.53 6.77
C ALA A 200 27.55 -32.79 5.59
N PHE A 201 28.85 -32.85 5.52
CA PHE A 201 29.65 -32.32 4.42
C PHE A 201 30.64 -33.39 3.98
N MET A 202 30.56 -33.81 2.74
CA MET A 202 31.23 -34.98 2.20
C MET A 202 31.85 -34.67 0.85
N TYR A 203 32.82 -35.46 0.47
CA TYR A 203 33.35 -35.42 -0.88
C TYR A 203 33.43 -36.82 -1.49
N GLN A 204 33.44 -36.86 -2.79
CA GLN A 204 33.82 -38.06 -3.57
C GLN A 204 34.70 -37.65 -4.74
N THR A 205 35.76 -38.40 -5.00
CA THR A 205 36.59 -38.20 -6.22
C THR A 205 35.80 -38.57 -7.47
N GLN A 206 36.12 -37.96 -8.62
CA GLN A 206 35.42 -38.21 -9.87
C GLN A 206 35.43 -39.68 -10.30
N ASP A 207 36.51 -40.43 -9.98
CA ASP A 207 36.62 -41.82 -10.25
C ASP A 207 35.83 -42.70 -9.23
N GLY A 208 35.25 -42.05 -8.21
CA GLY A 208 34.46 -42.71 -7.15
C GLY A 208 35.23 -43.66 -6.25
N LYS A 209 36.57 -43.58 -6.25
CA LYS A 209 37.42 -44.46 -5.45
C LYS A 209 37.56 -44.00 -4.01
N LEU A 210 37.76 -42.72 -3.80
CA LEU A 210 37.93 -42.08 -2.49
C LEU A 210 36.70 -41.30 -2.13
N SER A 211 36.28 -41.43 -0.89
CA SER A 211 35.17 -40.67 -0.30
C SER A 211 35.53 -40.29 1.12
N GLY A 212 35.15 -39.09 1.53
CA GLY A 212 35.39 -38.63 2.89
C GLY A 212 34.26 -37.76 3.41
N VAL A 213 34.20 -37.66 4.72
CA VAL A 213 33.28 -36.80 5.48
C VAL A 213 34.08 -35.80 6.30
N TRP A 214 33.55 -34.60 6.41
CA TRP A 214 34.10 -33.59 7.27
C TRP A 214 33.77 -33.84 8.73
N ASP A 215 34.80 -33.93 9.55
CA ASP A 215 34.68 -34.01 11.00
C ASP A 215 34.79 -32.59 11.57
N GLN A 216 33.69 -32.08 12.12
CA GLN A 216 33.59 -30.71 12.63
C GLN A 216 34.41 -30.52 13.91
N GLU A 217 34.55 -31.55 14.76
CA GLU A 217 35.31 -31.46 16.00
C GLU A 217 36.81 -31.50 15.74
N ALA A 218 37.27 -32.45 14.93
CA ALA A 218 38.66 -32.58 14.56
C ALA A 218 39.10 -31.54 13.48
N ARG A 219 38.12 -30.85 12.87
CA ARG A 219 38.31 -29.88 11.75
C ARG A 219 39.19 -30.47 10.61
N ARG A 220 38.88 -31.70 10.23
CA ARG A 220 39.63 -32.43 9.20
C ARG A 220 38.71 -33.40 8.42
N TRP A 221 39.16 -33.76 7.25
CA TRP A 221 38.53 -34.80 6.50
C TRP A 221 38.87 -36.17 7.06
N GLN A 222 37.85 -37.01 7.21
CA GLN A 222 37.99 -38.44 7.54
C GLN A 222 37.58 -39.27 6.34
N GLU A 223 38.29 -40.39 6.13
CA GLU A 223 37.95 -41.34 5.11
C GLU A 223 36.61 -42.02 5.41
N ALA A 224 35.74 -42.09 4.39
CA ALA A 224 34.39 -42.62 4.52
C ALA A 224 34.04 -43.57 3.34
N ASP A 225 34.97 -44.39 2.92
CA ASP A 225 34.81 -45.29 1.76
C ASP A 225 33.70 -46.31 1.95
N ALA A 226 33.35 -46.62 3.20
CA ALA A 226 32.20 -47.47 3.51
C ALA A 226 30.88 -46.88 3.01
N TYR A 227 30.77 -45.55 2.89
CA TYR A 227 29.56 -44.81 2.49
C TYR A 227 29.64 -44.30 1.05
N LYS A 228 30.59 -44.76 0.25
CA LYS A 228 30.80 -44.26 -1.11
C LYS A 228 29.58 -44.37 -2.05
N ASN A 229 28.75 -45.39 -1.86
CA ASN A 229 27.56 -45.61 -2.68
C ASN A 229 26.44 -44.62 -2.27
N GLU A 230 26.29 -44.40 -0.98
CA GLU A 230 25.34 -43.47 -0.37
C GLU A 230 25.70 -42.01 -0.73
N ILE A 231 26.98 -41.65 -0.66
CA ILE A 231 27.48 -40.33 -1.08
C ILE A 231 27.21 -40.12 -2.57
N ARG A 232 27.45 -41.14 -3.40
CA ARG A 232 27.15 -41.09 -4.85
C ARG A 232 25.65 -40.91 -5.10
N ALA A 233 24.80 -41.61 -4.35
CA ALA A 233 23.35 -41.46 -4.44
C ALA A 233 22.92 -40.05 -4.04
N GLY A 234 23.48 -39.49 -2.96
CA GLY A 234 23.26 -38.12 -2.52
C GLY A 234 23.68 -37.06 -3.56
N LEU A 235 24.84 -37.26 -4.19
CA LEU A 235 25.31 -36.38 -5.29
C LEU A 235 24.33 -36.39 -6.47
N LYS A 236 23.79 -37.54 -6.85
CA LYS A 236 22.77 -37.66 -7.91
C LYS A 236 21.45 -36.96 -7.55
N ILE A 237 21.03 -37.07 -6.28
CA ILE A 237 19.84 -36.36 -5.77
C ILE A 237 20.06 -34.83 -5.78
N ALA A 238 21.22 -34.37 -5.27
CA ALA A 238 21.58 -32.95 -5.24
C ALA A 238 21.67 -32.37 -6.65
N ASN A 239 22.20 -33.15 -7.62
CA ASN A 239 22.25 -32.81 -9.03
C ASN A 239 20.92 -33.02 -9.79
N LYS A 240 19.84 -33.35 -9.07
CA LYS A 240 18.49 -33.60 -9.64
C LYS A 240 18.44 -34.67 -10.74
N GLN A 241 19.35 -35.62 -10.69
CA GLN A 241 19.42 -36.74 -11.65
C GLN A 241 18.48 -37.87 -11.29
N VAL A 242 18.12 -37.98 -10.01
CA VAL A 242 17.20 -38.99 -9.47
C VAL A 242 16.23 -38.34 -8.49
N ALA A 243 15.09 -38.96 -8.25
CA ALA A 243 14.13 -38.50 -7.25
C ALA A 243 14.73 -38.58 -5.83
N PRO A 244 14.35 -37.68 -4.91
CA PRO A 244 14.77 -37.77 -3.51
C PRO A 244 14.36 -39.08 -2.88
N ASP A 245 15.28 -39.74 -2.19
CA ASP A 245 15.08 -40.98 -1.48
C ASP A 245 15.80 -40.93 -0.12
N LEU A 246 15.54 -41.93 0.73
CA LEU A 246 16.17 -42.02 2.04
C LEU A 246 17.67 -42.34 1.87
N LEU A 247 18.52 -41.51 2.47
CA LEU A 247 19.97 -41.66 2.46
C LEU A 247 20.47 -41.97 3.86
N LEU A 248 21.33 -42.99 3.97
CA LEU A 248 22.07 -43.29 5.21
C LEU A 248 23.45 -42.62 5.09
N MET A 249 23.69 -41.58 5.90
CA MET A 249 24.91 -40.78 5.86
C MET A 249 25.65 -40.83 7.19
N PRO A 250 26.99 -40.81 7.16
CA PRO A 250 27.76 -40.65 8.38
C PRO A 250 27.57 -39.23 8.92
N VAL A 251 26.98 -39.13 10.09
CA VAL A 251 26.74 -37.86 10.79
C VAL A 251 27.40 -37.95 12.17
N ALA A 252 28.10 -36.91 12.57
CA ALA A 252 28.61 -36.82 13.94
C ALA A 252 27.42 -36.87 14.92
N THR A 253 27.47 -37.74 15.90
CA THR A 253 26.46 -37.75 16.96
C THR A 253 26.78 -36.60 17.91
N PRO A 254 25.79 -35.77 18.25
CA PRO A 254 26.01 -34.74 19.26
C PRO A 254 26.35 -35.47 20.57
N GLU A 255 27.47 -35.02 21.21
CA GLU A 255 27.76 -35.50 22.56
C GLU A 255 26.59 -35.11 23.47
N ALA A 256 26.12 -36.08 24.25
CA ALA A 256 25.12 -35.84 25.26
C ALA A 256 25.75 -35.00 26.35
N GLY A 257 25.45 -33.66 26.35
CA GLY A 257 25.85 -32.74 27.41
C GLY A 257 25.08 -32.97 28.69
#